data_9174f164b877bc87c11f6399b147ad64
#
_entry.id   9174f164b877bc87c11f6399b147ad64
#
_cell.length_a   1.000
_cell.length_b   1.000
_cell.length_c   1.000
_cell.angle_alpha   90.00
_cell.angle_beta   90.00
_cell.angle_gamma   90.00
#
_symmetry.space_group_name_H-M   'P 1'
#
loop_
_entity.id
_entity.type
_entity.pdbx_description
1 polymer ?
#
loop_
_entity_poly.entity_id
_entity_poly.type
_entity_poly.pdbx_seq_one_letter_code
_entity_poly.pdbx_strand_id
1 'polypeptide(L)'
;FQDPYASLDPRRTVWRTVAEPLEALADLGRPERRERAAAMLEAVGLNPAADLDKYPHEFSGGQRQRIGIARALVTQPRLIVADEPVSALDVSVQAQVLNLMQDLQDRFGLAYLFISHDLAVVDLVCDDLLVLQHGRVVEHGATDAVLRAPAQAYTRSLLEAVPRPLWQHPR
;
A
#
# COMPACT_ATOMS: atom_id res chain seq x y z
N PHE A 1 -3.93 -4.24 4.55
CA PHE A 1 -4.17 -4.17 6.00
C PHE A 1 -4.46 -2.71 6.38
N GLN A 2 -5.63 -2.42 6.93
CA GLN A 2 -6.10 -1.08 7.27
C GLN A 2 -5.29 -0.38 8.37
N ASP A 3 -4.63 -1.14 9.25
CA ASP A 3 -3.86 -0.58 10.36
C ASP A 3 -2.46 -1.24 10.42
N PRO A 4 -1.38 -0.48 10.17
CA PRO A 4 -0.02 -0.99 10.27
C PRO A 4 0.37 -1.40 11.70
N TYR A 5 -0.35 -0.92 12.73
CA TYR A 5 -0.12 -1.30 14.12
C TYR A 5 -0.75 -2.64 14.46
N ALA A 6 -1.96 -2.93 13.95
CA ALA A 6 -2.67 -4.18 14.22
C ALA A 6 -2.26 -5.34 13.30
N SER A 7 -1.63 -5.04 12.16
CA SER A 7 -1.32 -6.03 11.12
C SER A 7 -0.06 -6.86 11.38
N LEU A 8 0.79 -6.47 12.33
CA LEU A 8 2.05 -7.14 12.65
C LEU A 8 2.01 -7.73 14.06
N ASP A 9 2.28 -9.04 14.22
CA ASP A 9 2.36 -9.66 15.55
C ASP A 9 3.56 -9.08 16.32
N PRO A 10 3.34 -8.37 17.45
CA PRO A 10 4.41 -7.72 18.20
C PRO A 10 5.41 -8.68 18.83
N ARG A 11 5.08 -9.98 18.89
CA ARG A 11 5.93 -11.05 19.47
C ARG A 11 6.85 -11.70 18.44
N ARG A 12 6.66 -11.40 17.14
CA ARG A 12 7.49 -11.95 16.05
C ARG A 12 8.53 -10.92 15.63
N THR A 13 9.75 -11.37 15.37
CA THR A 13 10.78 -10.52 14.75
C THR A 13 10.39 -10.17 13.33
N VAL A 14 10.92 -9.07 12.81
CA VAL A 14 10.61 -8.54 11.47
C VAL A 14 10.86 -9.57 10.38
N TRP A 15 12.00 -10.29 10.41
CA TRP A 15 12.25 -11.31 9.37
C TRP A 15 11.22 -12.45 9.39
N ARG A 16 10.74 -12.88 10.59
CA ARG A 16 9.69 -13.91 10.70
C ARG A 16 8.35 -13.39 10.19
N THR A 17 8.05 -12.12 10.44
CA THR A 17 6.84 -11.47 9.95
C THR A 17 6.85 -11.38 8.43
N VAL A 18 7.97 -10.93 7.84
CA VAL A 18 8.11 -10.83 6.37
C VAL A 18 8.09 -12.21 5.71
N ALA A 19 8.76 -13.21 6.32
CA ALA A 19 8.84 -14.57 5.77
C ALA A 19 7.58 -15.42 6.02
N GLU A 20 6.59 -14.94 6.80
CA GLU A 20 5.39 -15.71 7.16
C GLU A 20 4.65 -16.32 5.97
N PRO A 21 4.41 -15.60 4.84
CA PRO A 21 3.74 -16.17 3.68
C PRO A 21 4.52 -17.34 3.03
N LEU A 22 5.83 -17.38 3.20
CA LEU A 22 6.66 -18.47 2.68
C LEU A 22 6.51 -19.78 3.48
N GLU A 23 5.97 -19.72 4.69
CA GLU A 23 5.71 -20.92 5.50
C GLU A 23 4.63 -21.80 4.88
N ALA A 24 3.71 -21.19 4.12
CA ALA A 24 2.60 -21.90 3.47
C ALA A 24 2.89 -22.35 2.04
N LEU A 25 3.93 -21.80 1.40
CA LEU A 25 4.11 -21.92 -0.05
C LEU A 25 5.22 -22.88 -0.49
N ALA A 26 6.17 -23.27 0.36
CA ALA A 26 7.31 -24.07 -0.10
C ALA A 26 8.05 -24.77 1.04
N ASP A 27 8.73 -25.87 0.68
CA ASP A 27 9.76 -26.54 1.50
C ASP A 27 11.06 -25.70 1.58
N LEU A 28 10.92 -24.42 1.92
CA LEU A 28 12.05 -23.52 2.10
C LEU A 28 12.63 -23.65 3.49
N GLY A 29 13.93 -23.86 3.57
CA GLY A 29 14.67 -23.88 4.82
C GLY A 29 14.65 -22.51 5.52
N ARG A 30 14.85 -22.52 6.87
CA ARG A 30 14.91 -21.28 7.65
C ARG A 30 15.95 -20.26 7.13
N PRO A 31 17.17 -20.67 6.72
CA PRO A 31 18.16 -19.73 6.17
C PRO A 31 17.65 -19.03 4.91
N GLU A 32 17.08 -19.77 3.98
CA GLU A 32 16.57 -19.23 2.71
C GLU A 32 15.39 -18.27 2.91
N ARG A 33 14.46 -18.63 3.82
CA ARG A 33 13.35 -17.72 4.19
C ARG A 33 13.87 -16.40 4.77
N ARG A 34 14.92 -16.46 5.60
CA ARG A 34 15.56 -15.27 6.17
C ARG A 34 16.24 -14.40 5.11
N GLU A 35 16.91 -15.03 4.15
CA GLU A 35 17.56 -14.34 3.03
C GLU A 35 16.54 -13.62 2.14
N ARG A 36 15.42 -14.29 1.80
CA ARG A 36 14.33 -13.67 1.05
C ARG A 36 13.70 -12.50 1.81
N ALA A 37 13.51 -12.64 3.11
CA ALA A 37 13.02 -11.55 3.96
C ALA A 37 13.99 -10.35 3.95
N ALA A 38 15.30 -10.61 4.02
CA ALA A 38 16.34 -9.58 3.95
C ALA A 38 16.26 -8.80 2.63
N ALA A 39 16.18 -9.51 1.50
CA ALA A 39 16.07 -8.90 0.18
C ALA A 39 14.81 -8.02 0.06
N MET A 40 13.69 -8.43 0.64
CA MET A 40 12.45 -7.62 0.61
C MET A 40 12.53 -6.40 1.55
N LEU A 41 13.19 -6.51 2.72
CA LEU A 41 13.45 -5.34 3.57
C LEU A 41 14.32 -4.30 2.87
N GLU A 42 15.36 -4.73 2.19
CA GLU A 42 16.20 -3.84 1.38
C GLU A 42 15.39 -3.17 0.26
N ALA A 43 14.54 -3.94 -0.42
CA ALA A 43 13.68 -3.43 -1.49
C ALA A 43 12.73 -2.32 -1.02
N VAL A 44 12.26 -2.36 0.23
CA VAL A 44 11.42 -1.31 0.82
C VAL A 44 12.21 -0.22 1.56
N GLY A 45 13.54 -0.19 1.42
CA GLY A 45 14.41 0.84 1.98
C GLY A 45 14.65 0.72 3.49
N LEU A 46 14.56 -0.49 4.05
CA LEU A 46 14.98 -0.82 5.41
C LEU A 46 16.36 -1.50 5.38
N ASN A 47 17.10 -1.41 6.49
CA ASN A 47 18.44 -2.01 6.59
C ASN A 47 18.38 -3.44 7.17
N PRO A 48 18.55 -4.51 6.35
CA PRO A 48 18.45 -5.88 6.84
C PRO A 48 19.42 -6.20 7.97
N ALA A 49 20.65 -5.67 7.93
CA ALA A 49 21.68 -5.95 8.94
C ALA A 49 21.28 -5.42 10.34
N ALA A 50 20.54 -4.33 10.37
CA ALA A 50 20.09 -3.70 11.62
C ALA A 50 18.68 -4.12 12.04
N ASP A 51 17.81 -4.48 11.08
CA ASP A 51 16.36 -4.48 11.28
C ASP A 51 15.72 -5.88 11.31
N LEU A 52 16.38 -6.92 10.77
CA LEU A 52 15.80 -8.28 10.68
C LEU A 52 15.37 -8.86 12.02
N ASP A 53 16.15 -8.68 13.06
CA ASP A 53 15.92 -9.28 14.37
C ASP A 53 15.15 -8.39 15.36
N LYS A 54 14.84 -7.15 14.95
CA LYS A 54 13.99 -6.25 15.72
C LYS A 54 12.53 -6.69 15.71
N TYR A 55 11.77 -6.13 16.63
CA TYR A 55 10.34 -6.32 16.77
C TYR A 55 9.56 -5.12 16.21
N PRO A 56 8.30 -5.31 15.77
CA PRO A 56 7.50 -4.24 15.18
C PRO A 56 7.39 -2.96 16.02
N HIS A 57 7.37 -3.06 17.35
CA HIS A 57 7.25 -1.92 18.24
C HIS A 57 8.49 -0.99 18.23
N GLU A 58 9.62 -1.44 17.68
CA GLU A 58 10.85 -0.64 17.54
C GLU A 58 10.85 0.24 16.28
N PHE A 59 9.77 0.24 15.49
CA PHE A 59 9.64 0.95 14.22
C PHE A 59 8.56 2.01 14.25
N SER A 60 8.77 3.10 13.47
CA SER A 60 7.74 4.10 13.20
C SER A 60 6.57 3.54 12.38
N GLY A 61 5.43 4.25 12.33
CA GLY A 61 4.27 3.85 11.53
C GLY A 61 4.61 3.62 10.06
N GLY A 62 5.34 4.53 9.43
CA GLY A 62 5.77 4.39 8.03
C GLY A 62 6.75 3.23 7.81
N GLN A 63 7.63 2.95 8.76
CA GLN A 63 8.51 1.77 8.70
C GLN A 63 7.71 0.46 8.86
N ARG A 64 6.70 0.43 9.75
CA ARG A 64 5.81 -0.75 9.87
C ARG A 64 5.02 -0.98 8.59
N GLN A 65 4.56 0.09 7.94
CA GLN A 65 3.92 -0.04 6.63
C GLN A 65 4.86 -0.64 5.59
N ARG A 66 6.12 -0.22 5.55
CA ARG A 66 7.15 -0.82 4.68
C ARG A 66 7.38 -2.30 4.98
N ILE A 67 7.37 -2.72 6.25
CA ILE A 67 7.44 -4.13 6.66
C ILE A 67 6.23 -4.91 6.13
N GLY A 68 5.02 -4.34 6.21
CA GLY A 68 3.80 -4.91 5.64
C GLY A 68 3.88 -5.11 4.12
N ILE A 69 4.44 -4.12 3.41
CA ILE A 69 4.69 -4.21 1.96
C ILE A 69 5.72 -5.29 1.67
N ALA A 70 6.84 -5.36 2.40
CA ALA A 70 7.86 -6.41 2.25
C ALA A 70 7.27 -7.81 2.45
N ARG A 71 6.37 -7.99 3.42
CA ARG A 71 5.64 -9.24 3.64
C ARG A 71 4.75 -9.62 2.46
N ALA A 72 4.09 -8.65 1.83
CA ALA A 72 3.29 -8.91 0.64
C ALA A 72 4.15 -9.30 -0.58
N LEU A 73 5.33 -8.72 -0.70
CA LEU A 73 6.25 -8.94 -1.82
C LEU A 73 7.04 -10.25 -1.76
N VAL A 74 7.24 -10.83 -0.56
CA VAL A 74 8.16 -11.97 -0.36
C VAL A 74 7.81 -13.22 -1.17
N THR A 75 6.54 -13.35 -1.56
CA THR A 75 6.05 -14.43 -2.43
C THR A 75 6.16 -14.12 -3.92
N GLN A 76 6.67 -12.94 -4.27
CA GLN A 76 6.76 -12.45 -5.64
C GLN A 76 5.40 -12.50 -6.39
N PRO A 77 4.34 -11.90 -5.84
CA PRO A 77 3.02 -11.93 -6.46
C PRO A 77 3.00 -11.07 -7.73
N ARG A 78 2.05 -11.35 -8.62
CA ARG A 78 1.76 -10.49 -9.78
C ARG A 78 0.75 -9.39 -9.47
N LEU A 79 -0.06 -9.58 -8.43
CA LEU A 79 -1.08 -8.64 -7.98
C LEU A 79 -1.01 -8.49 -6.46
N ILE A 80 -1.05 -7.27 -5.98
CA ILE A 80 -1.17 -6.93 -4.55
C ILE A 80 -2.48 -6.18 -4.34
N VAL A 81 -3.28 -6.64 -3.38
CA VAL A 81 -4.46 -5.89 -2.89
C VAL A 81 -4.01 -4.97 -1.75
N ALA A 82 -4.08 -3.68 -2.00
CA ALA A 82 -3.72 -2.63 -1.05
C ALA A 82 -5.01 -1.96 -0.52
N ASP A 83 -5.45 -2.39 0.66
CA ASP A 83 -6.66 -1.90 1.31
C ASP A 83 -6.29 -0.78 2.29
N GLU A 84 -6.62 0.45 1.92
CA GLU A 84 -6.30 1.70 2.63
C GLU A 84 -4.83 1.81 3.10
N PRO A 85 -3.83 1.57 2.23
CA PRO A 85 -2.45 1.35 2.66
C PRO A 85 -1.78 2.58 3.31
N VAL A 86 -2.38 3.76 3.22
CA VAL A 86 -1.80 5.01 3.74
C VAL A 86 -2.73 5.79 4.67
N SER A 87 -3.95 5.30 4.94
CA SER A 87 -4.99 6.06 5.65
C SER A 87 -4.62 6.45 7.09
N ALA A 88 -3.78 5.66 7.76
CA ALA A 88 -3.35 5.89 9.15
C ALA A 88 -2.02 6.64 9.27
N LEU A 89 -1.47 7.16 8.15
CA LEU A 89 -0.17 7.84 8.10
C LEU A 89 -0.35 9.35 7.94
N ASP A 90 0.61 10.12 8.44
CA ASP A 90 0.67 11.56 8.13
C ASP A 90 1.01 11.81 6.64
N VAL A 91 0.63 12.99 6.13
CA VAL A 91 0.72 13.33 4.71
C VAL A 91 2.14 13.15 4.13
N SER A 92 3.17 13.47 4.92
CA SER A 92 4.56 13.35 4.47
C SER A 92 4.98 11.89 4.32
N VAL A 93 4.58 11.04 5.26
CA VAL A 93 4.85 9.61 5.24
C VAL A 93 4.00 8.90 4.17
N GLN A 94 2.74 9.35 3.97
CA GLN A 94 1.89 8.87 2.86
C GLN A 94 2.59 9.01 1.51
N ALA A 95 3.09 10.21 1.19
CA ALA A 95 3.80 10.47 -0.07
C ALA A 95 5.01 9.54 -0.25
N GLN A 96 5.79 9.31 0.81
CA GLN A 96 6.93 8.39 0.76
C GLN A 96 6.52 6.94 0.50
N VAL A 97 5.42 6.47 1.09
CA VAL A 97 4.91 5.12 0.90
C VAL A 97 4.33 4.94 -0.50
N LEU A 98 3.60 5.94 -1.02
CA LEU A 98 3.04 5.91 -2.37
C LEU A 98 4.14 5.88 -3.43
N ASN A 99 5.17 6.72 -3.31
CA ASN A 99 6.33 6.70 -4.21
C ASN A 99 7.03 5.34 -4.15
N LEU A 100 7.24 4.78 -2.95
CA LEU A 100 7.81 3.44 -2.80
C LEU A 100 6.97 2.38 -3.52
N MET A 101 5.63 2.45 -3.44
CA MET A 101 4.75 1.49 -4.11
C MET A 101 4.87 1.60 -5.63
N GLN A 102 5.00 2.80 -6.19
CA GLN A 102 5.24 3.02 -7.62
C GLN A 102 6.62 2.47 -8.05
N ASP A 103 7.69 2.75 -7.30
CA ASP A 103 9.03 2.22 -7.56
C ASP A 103 9.04 0.67 -7.55
N LEU A 104 8.29 0.06 -6.62
CA LEU A 104 8.16 -1.39 -6.53
C LEU A 104 7.32 -1.96 -7.67
N GLN A 105 6.30 -1.25 -8.14
CA GLN A 105 5.50 -1.62 -9.31
C GLN A 105 6.40 -1.74 -10.53
N ASP A 106 7.21 -0.73 -10.81
CA ASP A 106 8.14 -0.70 -11.94
C ASP A 106 9.22 -1.79 -11.81
N ARG A 107 9.81 -1.91 -10.62
CA ARG A 107 10.92 -2.84 -10.36
C ARG A 107 10.50 -4.32 -10.48
N PHE A 108 9.29 -4.67 -10.00
CA PHE A 108 8.84 -6.06 -9.92
C PHE A 108 7.75 -6.40 -10.96
N GLY A 109 7.30 -5.45 -11.76
CA GLY A 109 6.22 -5.65 -12.74
C GLY A 109 4.89 -6.00 -12.07
N LEU A 110 4.57 -5.32 -10.97
CA LEU A 110 3.38 -5.59 -10.15
C LEU A 110 2.14 -4.89 -10.72
N ALA A 111 0.98 -5.49 -10.47
CA ALA A 111 -0.30 -4.80 -10.51
C ALA A 111 -0.79 -4.54 -9.09
N TYR A 112 -1.42 -3.37 -8.84
CA TYR A 112 -2.09 -3.08 -7.59
C TYR A 112 -3.60 -3.01 -7.78
N LEU A 113 -4.35 -3.66 -6.91
CA LEU A 113 -5.75 -3.33 -6.64
C LEU A 113 -5.79 -2.43 -5.41
N PHE A 114 -5.88 -1.12 -5.64
CA PHE A 114 -5.83 -0.12 -4.60
C PHE A 114 -7.23 0.24 -4.11
N ILE A 115 -7.49 0.12 -2.82
CA ILE A 115 -8.76 0.49 -2.20
C ILE A 115 -8.51 1.72 -1.34
N SER A 116 -9.23 2.81 -1.61
CA SER A 116 -9.09 4.06 -0.86
C SER A 116 -10.41 4.84 -0.86
N HIS A 117 -10.62 5.62 0.17
CA HIS A 117 -11.64 6.67 0.22
C HIS A 117 -11.05 8.06 -0.10
N ASP A 118 -9.74 8.18 -0.24
CA ASP A 118 -9.05 9.42 -0.61
C ASP A 118 -8.86 9.50 -2.13
N LEU A 119 -9.70 10.34 -2.77
CA LEU A 119 -9.67 10.52 -4.23
C LEU A 119 -8.38 11.20 -4.71
N ALA A 120 -7.71 11.99 -3.87
CA ALA A 120 -6.43 12.60 -4.24
C ALA A 120 -5.32 11.55 -4.35
N VAL A 121 -5.34 10.53 -3.48
CA VAL A 121 -4.44 9.39 -3.55
C VAL A 121 -4.74 8.54 -4.79
N VAL A 122 -6.02 8.29 -5.09
CA VAL A 122 -6.44 7.53 -6.28
C VAL A 122 -6.00 8.23 -7.57
N ASP A 123 -6.19 9.56 -7.67
CA ASP A 123 -5.76 10.37 -8.82
C ASP A 123 -4.24 10.30 -9.05
N LEU A 124 -3.47 10.18 -7.96
CA LEU A 124 -2.00 10.15 -8.02
C LEU A 124 -1.44 8.80 -8.49
N VAL A 125 -2.08 7.66 -8.13
CA VAL A 125 -1.43 6.34 -8.25
C VAL A 125 -2.19 5.34 -9.11
N CYS A 126 -3.43 5.62 -9.53
CA CYS A 126 -4.26 4.65 -10.24
C CYS A 126 -4.48 5.05 -11.70
N ASP A 127 -4.27 4.12 -12.63
CA ASP A 127 -4.56 4.30 -14.06
C ASP A 127 -6.06 4.20 -14.34
N ASP A 128 -6.72 3.21 -13.72
CA ASP A 128 -8.16 2.94 -13.85
C ASP A 128 -8.85 3.02 -12.50
N LEU A 129 -10.10 3.44 -12.51
CA LEU A 129 -10.94 3.65 -11.33
C LEU A 129 -12.25 2.87 -11.42
N LEU A 130 -12.60 2.22 -10.31
CA LEU A 130 -13.93 1.64 -10.07
C LEU A 130 -14.58 2.37 -8.88
N VAL A 131 -15.76 2.96 -9.09
CA VAL A 131 -16.55 3.56 -8.00
C VAL A 131 -17.60 2.55 -7.52
N LEU A 132 -17.56 2.26 -6.23
CA LEU A 132 -18.47 1.31 -5.59
C LEU A 132 -19.49 2.06 -4.70
N GLN A 133 -20.76 1.70 -4.84
CA GLN A 133 -21.83 2.11 -3.95
C GLN A 133 -22.69 0.91 -3.54
N HIS A 134 -22.83 0.67 -2.25
CA HIS A 134 -23.58 -0.47 -1.70
C HIS A 134 -23.18 -1.83 -2.31
N GLY A 135 -21.86 -2.04 -2.52
CA GLY A 135 -21.31 -3.28 -3.07
C GLY A 135 -21.51 -3.45 -4.59
N ARG A 136 -21.98 -2.42 -5.30
CA ARG A 136 -22.15 -2.44 -6.77
C ARG A 136 -21.25 -1.42 -7.43
N VAL A 137 -20.68 -1.79 -8.57
CA VAL A 137 -19.95 -0.85 -9.43
C VAL A 137 -20.97 0.11 -10.05
N VAL A 138 -20.84 1.40 -9.77
CA VAL A 138 -21.70 2.45 -10.32
C VAL A 138 -21.02 3.20 -11.46
N GLU A 139 -19.68 3.28 -11.44
CA GLU A 139 -18.91 3.91 -12.51
C GLU A 139 -17.53 3.26 -12.61
N HIS A 140 -16.95 3.18 -13.81
CA HIS A 140 -15.59 2.72 -14.04
C HIS A 140 -15.00 3.35 -15.30
N GLY A 141 -13.69 3.44 -15.35
CA GLY A 141 -12.94 3.92 -16.51
C GLY A 141 -11.56 4.44 -16.13
N ALA A 142 -10.86 5.05 -17.09
CA ALA A 142 -9.60 5.71 -16.81
C ALA A 142 -9.79 6.78 -15.72
N THR A 143 -8.89 6.80 -14.75
CA THR A 143 -9.01 7.62 -13.53
C THR A 143 -9.23 9.10 -13.90
N ASP A 144 -8.43 9.64 -14.81
CA ASP A 144 -8.54 11.03 -15.28
C ASP A 144 -9.92 11.34 -15.87
N ALA A 145 -10.48 10.43 -16.66
CA ALA A 145 -11.79 10.61 -17.29
C ALA A 145 -12.93 10.61 -16.23
N VAL A 146 -12.91 9.66 -15.31
CA VAL A 146 -13.95 9.54 -14.27
C VAL A 146 -13.88 10.70 -13.29
N LEU A 147 -12.68 11.15 -12.88
CA LEU A 147 -12.53 12.24 -11.93
C LEU A 147 -12.83 13.63 -12.52
N ARG A 148 -12.54 13.85 -13.81
CA ARG A 148 -12.78 15.15 -14.45
C ARG A 148 -14.19 15.30 -15.03
N ALA A 149 -14.79 14.21 -15.50
CA ALA A 149 -16.10 14.23 -16.14
C ALA A 149 -16.99 13.05 -15.69
N PRO A 150 -17.32 12.97 -14.38
CA PRO A 150 -18.08 11.86 -13.84
C PRO A 150 -19.49 11.79 -14.43
N ALA A 151 -19.85 10.63 -14.98
CA ALA A 151 -21.16 10.39 -15.57
C ALA A 151 -22.24 10.16 -14.47
N GLN A 152 -21.84 9.57 -13.34
CA GLN A 152 -22.78 9.19 -12.30
C GLN A 152 -22.95 10.28 -11.22
N ALA A 153 -24.18 10.46 -10.76
CA ALA A 153 -24.48 11.46 -9.72
C ALA A 153 -23.76 11.17 -8.39
N TYR A 154 -23.59 9.89 -8.07
CA TYR A 154 -22.87 9.48 -6.86
C TYR A 154 -21.39 9.86 -6.92
N THR A 155 -20.72 9.62 -8.05
CA THR A 155 -19.32 10.01 -8.25
C THR A 155 -19.14 11.52 -8.14
N ARG A 156 -20.06 12.31 -8.72
CA ARG A 156 -20.09 13.78 -8.55
C ARG A 156 -20.18 14.20 -7.10
N SER A 157 -21.08 13.57 -6.33
CA SER A 157 -21.24 13.90 -4.91
C SER A 157 -20.00 13.56 -4.07
N LEU A 158 -19.28 12.48 -4.41
CA LEU A 158 -18.00 12.15 -3.76
C LEU A 158 -16.94 13.21 -4.04
N LEU A 159 -16.81 13.66 -5.30
CA LEU A 159 -15.86 14.69 -5.68
C LEU A 159 -16.16 16.06 -5.06
N GLU A 160 -17.45 16.42 -4.95
CA GLU A 160 -17.89 17.66 -4.28
C GLU A 160 -17.60 17.64 -2.77
N ALA A 161 -17.58 16.46 -2.14
CA ALA A 161 -17.27 16.30 -0.72
C ALA A 161 -15.77 16.41 -0.40
N VAL A 162 -14.87 16.32 -1.40
CA VAL A 162 -13.42 16.49 -1.20
C VAL A 162 -13.12 17.96 -0.89
N PRO A 163 -12.50 18.28 0.26
CA PRO A 163 -12.11 19.65 0.59
C PRO A 163 -11.15 20.20 -0.46
N ARG A 164 -11.54 21.24 -1.18
CA ARG A 164 -10.63 21.94 -2.11
C ARG A 164 -9.62 22.75 -1.30
N PRO A 165 -8.33 22.66 -1.59
CA PRO A 165 -7.33 23.50 -0.94
C PRO A 165 -7.66 24.99 -1.15
N LEU A 166 -7.62 25.80 -0.10
CA LEU A 166 -8.00 27.22 -0.12
C LEU A 166 -7.23 28.06 -1.15
N TRP A 167 -6.05 27.63 -1.59
CA TRP A 167 -5.24 28.33 -2.61
C TRP A 167 -5.71 28.09 -4.07
N GLN A 168 -6.68 27.21 -4.31
CA GLN A 168 -7.24 26.95 -5.65
C GLN A 168 -8.46 27.83 -5.98
N HIS A 169 -8.85 28.76 -5.09
CA HIS A 169 -9.86 29.76 -5.44
C HIS A 169 -9.23 30.78 -6.40
N PRO A 170 -9.70 30.90 -7.66
CA PRO A 170 -9.34 32.03 -8.49
C PRO A 170 -9.82 33.30 -7.78
N ARG A 171 -8.92 34.31 -7.65
CA ARG A 171 -9.27 35.65 -7.17
C ARG A 171 -10.15 36.35 -8.21
#